data_325ef6d23f01c049bbfbb7f1282012bb
#
_entry.id   325ef6d23f01c049bbfbb7f1282012bb
#
_cell.length_a   1.000
_cell.length_b   1.000
_cell.length_c   1.000
_cell.angle_alpha   90.00
_cell.angle_beta   90.00
_cell.angle_gamma   90.00
#
_symmetry.space_group_name_H-M   'P 1'
#
loop_
_entity.id
_entity.type
_entity.pdbx_description
1 polymer ?
#
loop_
_entity_poly.entity_id
_entity_poly.type
_entity_poly.pdbx_seq_one_letter_code
_entity_poly.pdbx_strand_id
1 'polypeptide(L)'
;ALSHDEVVHGKKTIIDKLWGTYAEKCAQLRTLYFYMYMHPGKKLNFMGNEMGHFREWDEKRELDWDLLKYPFHDAFQKYFAHLSRVYSTEPALYDGEYNPDCFEWVACESRSEGVYAWLRKGQGQSLLCIMNTQDHAHKKFPLYLRFPCGAEEVLNTESPEWGGALKGRRKTSLHTTDGGVYGRDYTLTIDLPAMGSCLLRLTPEAPNPDAARISANKAMAQKRRIARSTKTASNSSK
;
A
#
# COMPACT_ATOMS: atom_id res chain seq x y z
N ALA A 1 -17.11 1.07 2.38
CA ALA A 1 -18.02 2.21 2.26
C ALA A 1 -18.24 2.85 3.63
N LEU A 2 -18.13 4.17 3.70
CA LEU A 2 -18.30 4.94 4.95
C LEU A 2 -19.57 5.79 4.84
N SER A 3 -20.72 5.18 5.20
CA SER A 3 -22.02 5.82 5.18
C SER A 3 -22.27 6.66 6.46
N HIS A 4 -23.46 7.27 6.55
CA HIS A 4 -23.91 7.93 7.78
C HIS A 4 -23.97 6.96 8.97
N ASP A 5 -24.30 5.69 8.73
CA ASP A 5 -24.41 4.67 9.77
C ASP A 5 -23.11 4.46 10.57
N GLU A 6 -21.97 4.86 9.98
CA GLU A 6 -20.67 4.73 10.65
C GLU A 6 -20.38 5.88 11.62
N VAL A 7 -21.15 6.99 11.59
CA VAL A 7 -20.82 8.23 12.30
C VAL A 7 -22.01 8.85 13.07
N VAL A 8 -22.98 8.02 13.47
CA VAL A 8 -24.19 8.41 14.21
C VAL A 8 -24.46 7.47 15.38
N HIS A 9 -25.37 7.89 16.28
CA HIS A 9 -25.96 7.06 17.34
C HIS A 9 -24.95 6.47 18.34
N GLY A 10 -23.95 7.22 18.73
CA GLY A 10 -22.93 6.81 19.70
C GLY A 10 -21.87 5.86 19.14
N LYS A 11 -21.80 5.70 17.82
CA LYS A 11 -20.80 4.86 17.15
C LYS A 11 -19.43 5.53 17.02
N LYS A 12 -19.31 6.80 17.40
CA LYS A 12 -18.13 7.67 17.24
C LYS A 12 -17.89 8.05 15.77
N THR A 13 -17.01 8.99 15.56
CA THR A 13 -16.55 9.38 14.21
C THR A 13 -15.47 8.41 13.70
N ILE A 14 -15.15 8.49 12.42
CA ILE A 14 -14.14 7.59 11.83
C ILE A 14 -12.79 7.74 12.54
N ILE A 15 -12.34 8.97 12.77
CA ILE A 15 -11.06 9.22 13.44
C ILE A 15 -11.07 8.76 14.92
N ASP A 16 -12.20 8.84 15.59
CA ASP A 16 -12.31 8.42 17.00
C ASP A 16 -12.32 6.90 17.19
N LYS A 17 -12.61 6.14 16.14
CA LYS A 17 -12.50 4.68 16.15
C LYS A 17 -11.06 4.21 16.06
N LEU A 18 -10.14 5.08 15.65
CA LEU A 18 -8.73 4.79 15.50
C LEU A 18 -8.02 4.94 16.85
N TRP A 19 -6.88 4.30 17.00
CA TRP A 19 -6.16 4.22 18.25
C TRP A 19 -4.88 5.08 18.27
N GLY A 20 -4.32 5.28 19.47
CA GLY A 20 -3.07 5.98 19.67
C GLY A 20 -3.21 7.49 19.82
N THR A 21 -2.12 8.21 19.62
CA THR A 21 -2.03 9.66 19.64
C THR A 21 -2.80 10.28 18.47
N TYR A 22 -3.02 11.58 18.53
CA TYR A 22 -3.68 12.30 17.44
C TYR A 22 -2.95 12.15 16.09
N ALA A 23 -1.63 12.21 16.10
CA ALA A 23 -0.83 12.00 14.89
C ALA A 23 -0.97 10.58 14.32
N GLU A 24 -0.98 9.55 15.18
CA GLU A 24 -1.19 8.15 14.79
C GLU A 24 -2.61 7.93 14.24
N LYS A 25 -3.62 8.52 14.85
CA LYS A 25 -5.00 8.49 14.32
C LYS A 25 -5.08 9.13 12.93
N CYS A 26 -4.39 10.25 12.69
CA CYS A 26 -4.34 10.88 11.38
C CYS A 26 -3.63 10.01 10.33
N ALA A 27 -2.52 9.33 10.69
CA ALA A 27 -1.83 8.39 9.81
C ALA A 27 -2.73 7.20 9.44
N GLN A 28 -3.40 6.60 10.43
CA GLN A 28 -4.35 5.52 10.22
C GLN A 28 -5.54 5.96 9.36
N LEU A 29 -6.04 7.20 9.55
CA LEU A 29 -7.14 7.75 8.78
C LEU A 29 -6.76 7.87 7.30
N ARG A 30 -5.56 8.39 6.99
CA ARG A 30 -5.05 8.44 5.62
C ARG A 30 -4.92 7.05 4.99
N THR A 31 -4.40 6.09 5.75
CA THR A 31 -4.26 4.68 5.30
C THR A 31 -5.63 4.01 5.10
N LEU A 32 -6.62 4.26 5.95
CA LEU A 32 -7.98 3.75 5.79
C LEU A 32 -8.62 4.26 4.48
N TYR A 33 -8.52 5.56 4.19
CA TYR A 33 -9.04 6.12 2.94
C TYR A 33 -8.24 5.67 1.73
N PHE A 34 -6.92 5.50 1.86
CA PHE A 34 -6.12 4.86 0.81
C PHE A 34 -6.67 3.47 0.47
N TYR A 35 -6.88 2.62 1.47
CA TYR A 35 -7.44 1.29 1.26
C TYR A 35 -8.79 1.35 0.55
N MET A 36 -9.73 2.18 1.03
CA MET A 36 -11.05 2.32 0.43
C MET A 36 -10.98 2.72 -1.05
N TYR A 37 -10.08 3.66 -1.41
CA TYR A 37 -9.98 4.16 -2.79
C TYR A 37 -9.20 3.22 -3.71
N MET A 38 -8.17 2.55 -3.21
CA MET A 38 -7.31 1.69 -4.01
C MET A 38 -7.85 0.26 -4.17
N HIS A 39 -8.71 -0.20 -3.26
CA HIS A 39 -9.35 -1.51 -3.37
C HIS A 39 -10.51 -1.46 -4.38
N PRO A 40 -10.80 -2.54 -5.15
CA PRO A 40 -11.98 -2.60 -6.03
C PRO A 40 -13.30 -2.33 -5.30
N GLY A 41 -14.29 -1.82 -6.01
CA GLY A 41 -15.63 -1.55 -5.53
C GLY A 41 -15.98 -0.06 -5.46
N LYS A 42 -17.27 0.27 -5.40
CA LYS A 42 -17.76 1.65 -5.36
C LYS A 42 -17.27 2.38 -4.12
N LYS A 43 -16.94 3.65 -4.31
CA LYS A 43 -16.49 4.54 -3.24
C LYS A 43 -17.68 5.26 -2.64
N LEU A 44 -17.79 5.22 -1.33
CA LEU A 44 -18.79 5.97 -0.58
C LEU A 44 -18.14 6.65 0.61
N ASN A 45 -18.21 7.96 0.64
CA ASN A 45 -17.82 8.78 1.77
C ASN A 45 -18.99 9.68 2.17
N PHE A 46 -19.38 9.65 3.43
CA PHE A 46 -20.42 10.52 3.93
C PHE A 46 -19.85 11.89 4.30
N MET A 47 -20.64 12.94 4.09
CA MET A 47 -20.27 14.35 4.29
C MET A 47 -19.64 14.59 5.67
N GLY A 48 -18.53 15.34 5.70
CA GLY A 48 -17.77 15.68 6.91
C GLY A 48 -16.63 14.69 7.22
N ASN A 49 -16.71 13.45 6.76
CA ASN A 49 -15.64 12.45 6.99
C ASN A 49 -14.32 12.89 6.34
N GLU A 50 -14.37 13.60 5.21
CA GLU A 50 -13.20 14.15 4.51
C GLU A 50 -12.44 15.23 5.29
N MET A 51 -13.02 15.73 6.36
CA MET A 51 -12.36 16.65 7.29
C MET A 51 -11.81 15.97 8.54
N GLY A 52 -12.10 14.67 8.73
CA GLY A 52 -11.73 13.95 9.94
C GLY A 52 -12.41 14.50 11.20
N HIS A 53 -13.70 14.82 11.11
CA HIS A 53 -14.44 15.48 12.19
C HIS A 53 -14.55 14.61 13.46
N PHE A 54 -14.65 15.27 14.64
CA PHE A 54 -14.73 14.59 15.93
C PHE A 54 -16.14 14.48 16.49
N ARG A 55 -17.08 15.21 15.95
CA ARG A 55 -18.48 15.15 16.35
C ARG A 55 -19.25 14.25 15.38
N GLU A 56 -20.05 13.35 15.92
CA GLU A 56 -20.98 12.57 15.11
C GLU A 56 -21.88 13.46 14.28
N TRP A 57 -22.27 13.01 13.11
CA TRP A 57 -23.16 13.74 12.24
C TRP A 57 -24.55 13.91 12.89
N ASP A 58 -25.10 15.11 12.74
CA ASP A 58 -26.40 15.50 13.25
C ASP A 58 -27.11 16.35 12.19
N GLU A 59 -28.28 15.92 11.74
CA GLU A 59 -29.05 16.61 10.71
C GLU A 59 -29.54 18.01 11.12
N LYS A 60 -29.50 18.34 12.43
CA LYS A 60 -29.91 19.65 12.99
C LYS A 60 -28.77 20.65 13.10
N ARG A 61 -27.58 20.25 12.71
CA ARG A 61 -26.37 21.05 12.90
C ARG A 61 -25.53 21.10 11.63
N GLU A 62 -24.92 22.26 11.41
CA GLU A 62 -23.92 22.45 10.37
C GLU A 62 -22.67 21.59 10.64
N LEU A 63 -21.96 21.23 9.58
CA LEU A 63 -20.63 20.59 9.70
C LEU A 63 -19.64 21.53 10.38
N ASP A 64 -18.67 20.96 11.09
CA ASP A 64 -17.67 21.70 11.86
C ASP A 64 -16.56 22.26 10.94
N TRP A 65 -16.91 23.15 10.01
CA TRP A 65 -15.98 23.78 9.05
C TRP A 65 -14.79 24.48 9.73
N ASP A 66 -14.94 24.91 10.97
CA ASP A 66 -13.89 25.52 11.77
C ASP A 66 -12.71 24.60 12.04
N LEU A 67 -12.89 23.27 11.90
CA LEU A 67 -11.82 22.29 11.99
C LEU A 67 -10.71 22.53 10.95
N LEU A 68 -11.04 23.08 9.80
CA LEU A 68 -10.06 23.40 8.75
C LEU A 68 -9.06 24.50 9.14
N LYS A 69 -9.26 25.19 10.27
CA LYS A 69 -8.27 26.08 10.86
C LYS A 69 -7.10 25.33 11.52
N TYR A 70 -7.26 24.04 11.79
CA TYR A 70 -6.26 23.21 12.42
C TYR A 70 -5.46 22.42 11.38
N PRO A 71 -4.11 22.41 11.49
CA PRO A 71 -3.24 21.88 10.44
C PRO A 71 -3.53 20.46 9.97
N PHE A 72 -3.88 19.56 10.89
CA PHE A 72 -4.16 18.16 10.53
C PHE A 72 -5.45 17.99 9.73
N HIS A 73 -6.50 18.73 10.08
CA HIS A 73 -7.78 18.65 9.37
C HIS A 73 -7.70 19.29 7.97
N ASP A 74 -7.02 20.42 7.86
CA ASP A 74 -6.71 21.05 6.57
C ASP A 74 -5.85 20.15 5.68
N ALA A 75 -4.77 19.61 6.24
CA ALA A 75 -3.91 18.69 5.52
C ALA A 75 -4.64 17.39 5.10
N PHE A 76 -5.51 16.85 5.97
CA PHE A 76 -6.29 15.67 5.65
C PHE A 76 -7.31 15.95 4.55
N GLN A 77 -8.00 17.09 4.57
CA GLN A 77 -8.92 17.46 3.49
C GLN A 77 -8.18 17.58 2.14
N LYS A 78 -7.01 18.21 2.13
CA LYS A 78 -6.14 18.29 0.94
C LYS A 78 -5.70 16.92 0.45
N TYR A 79 -5.33 16.03 1.38
CA TYR A 79 -5.03 14.62 1.07
C TYR A 79 -6.23 13.94 0.40
N PHE A 80 -7.42 14.08 0.98
CA PHE A 80 -8.65 13.47 0.46
C PHE A 80 -8.99 13.99 -0.95
N ALA A 81 -8.87 15.29 -1.17
CA ALA A 81 -9.05 15.87 -2.49
C ALA A 81 -8.02 15.34 -3.52
N HIS A 82 -6.76 15.18 -3.10
CA HIS A 82 -5.72 14.59 -3.96
C HIS A 82 -5.99 13.11 -4.24
N LEU A 83 -6.36 12.33 -3.22
CA LEU A 83 -6.72 10.92 -3.34
C LEU A 83 -7.88 10.73 -4.34
N SER A 84 -8.90 11.56 -4.26
CA SER A 84 -10.04 11.54 -5.19
C SER A 84 -9.62 11.88 -6.61
N ARG A 85 -8.68 12.81 -6.78
CA ARG A 85 -8.09 13.12 -8.09
C ARG A 85 -7.31 11.94 -8.65
N VAL A 86 -6.43 11.33 -7.85
CA VAL A 86 -5.67 10.13 -8.25
C VAL A 86 -6.65 9.04 -8.71
N TYR A 87 -7.70 8.77 -7.93
CA TYR A 87 -8.71 7.78 -8.30
C TYR A 87 -9.35 8.08 -9.66
N SER A 88 -9.69 9.34 -9.94
CA SER A 88 -10.37 9.73 -11.19
C SER A 88 -9.44 9.85 -12.40
N THR A 89 -8.12 9.93 -12.19
CA THR A 89 -7.13 10.12 -13.27
C THR A 89 -6.30 8.87 -13.59
N GLU A 90 -6.27 7.89 -12.68
CA GLU A 90 -5.52 6.64 -12.88
C GLU A 90 -6.47 5.53 -13.38
N PRO A 91 -6.47 5.19 -14.68
CA PRO A 91 -7.44 4.25 -15.26
C PRO A 91 -7.48 2.89 -14.56
N ALA A 92 -6.34 2.39 -14.11
CA ALA A 92 -6.27 1.12 -13.39
C ALA A 92 -7.10 1.09 -12.09
N LEU A 93 -7.52 2.24 -11.55
CA LEU A 93 -8.32 2.30 -10.33
C LEU A 93 -9.84 2.21 -10.58
N TYR A 94 -10.33 2.60 -11.75
CA TYR A 94 -11.77 2.63 -12.05
C TYR A 94 -12.18 1.78 -13.26
N ASP A 95 -11.25 1.54 -14.18
CA ASP A 95 -11.52 0.66 -15.32
C ASP A 95 -11.38 -0.81 -14.87
N GLY A 96 -12.32 -1.64 -15.29
CA GLY A 96 -12.33 -3.05 -14.89
C GLY A 96 -12.62 -3.31 -13.41
N GLU A 97 -13.31 -2.40 -12.72
CA GLU A 97 -13.55 -2.45 -11.27
C GLU A 97 -14.19 -3.76 -10.79
N TYR A 98 -15.00 -4.40 -11.63
CA TYR A 98 -15.66 -5.68 -11.37
C TYR A 98 -15.05 -6.86 -12.13
N ASN A 99 -13.93 -6.63 -12.84
CA ASN A 99 -13.20 -7.69 -13.52
C ASN A 99 -12.12 -8.26 -12.58
N PRO A 100 -12.20 -9.55 -12.19
CA PRO A 100 -11.20 -10.15 -11.30
C PRO A 100 -9.78 -10.14 -11.87
N ASP A 101 -9.61 -10.14 -13.20
CA ASP A 101 -8.30 -10.08 -13.84
C ASP A 101 -7.59 -8.72 -13.65
N CYS A 102 -8.36 -7.69 -13.28
CA CYS A 102 -7.85 -6.35 -12.98
C CYS A 102 -7.36 -6.18 -11.54
N PHE A 103 -7.42 -7.24 -10.73
CA PHE A 103 -6.96 -7.25 -9.34
C PHE A 103 -6.10 -8.49 -9.05
N GLU A 104 -4.97 -8.31 -8.36
CA GLU A 104 -4.11 -9.40 -7.94
C GLU A 104 -3.45 -9.10 -6.60
N TRP A 105 -3.60 -9.98 -5.60
CA TRP A 105 -2.83 -9.89 -4.37
C TRP A 105 -1.35 -10.16 -4.62
N VAL A 106 -0.49 -9.28 -4.12
CA VAL A 106 0.98 -9.41 -4.13
C VAL A 106 1.49 -9.88 -2.78
N ALA A 107 0.98 -9.30 -1.69
CA ALA A 107 1.27 -9.70 -0.32
C ALA A 107 0.02 -9.54 0.55
N CYS A 108 -0.43 -10.62 1.21
CA CYS A 108 -1.59 -10.60 2.10
C CYS A 108 -1.53 -11.68 3.20
N GLU A 109 -0.47 -12.49 3.25
CA GLU A 109 -0.44 -13.71 4.08
C GLU A 109 0.31 -13.52 5.40
N SER A 110 1.21 -12.55 5.50
CA SER A 110 2.02 -12.35 6.72
C SER A 110 1.30 -11.48 7.74
N ARG A 111 0.58 -12.10 8.66
CA ARG A 111 -0.10 -11.41 9.77
C ARG A 111 0.89 -10.68 10.69
N SER A 112 2.09 -11.21 10.87
CA SER A 112 3.13 -10.63 11.73
C SER A 112 3.74 -9.35 11.18
N GLU A 113 3.77 -9.21 9.84
CA GLU A 113 4.37 -8.05 9.18
C GLU A 113 3.35 -6.93 8.94
N GLY A 114 2.04 -7.25 8.92
CA GLY A 114 0.96 -6.29 8.72
C GLY A 114 1.04 -5.50 7.42
N VAL A 115 1.77 -6.02 6.41
CA VAL A 115 1.91 -5.42 5.10
C VAL A 115 0.98 -6.10 4.12
N TYR A 116 0.17 -5.29 3.43
CA TYR A 116 -0.71 -5.73 2.37
C TYR A 116 -0.31 -5.04 1.07
N ALA A 117 -0.24 -5.80 -0.03
CA ALA A 117 0.05 -5.24 -1.34
C ALA A 117 -0.78 -5.93 -2.42
N TRP A 118 -1.27 -5.16 -3.38
CA TRP A 118 -2.06 -5.67 -4.49
C TRP A 118 -1.84 -4.85 -5.76
N LEU A 119 -2.04 -5.48 -6.88
CA LEU A 119 -2.04 -4.82 -8.19
C LEU A 119 -3.45 -4.41 -8.59
N ARG A 120 -3.56 -3.23 -9.18
CA ARG A 120 -4.70 -2.76 -9.97
C ARG A 120 -4.26 -2.61 -11.41
N LYS A 121 -5.09 -3.10 -12.33
CA LYS A 121 -4.80 -3.10 -13.77
C LYS A 121 -5.99 -2.53 -14.53
N GLY A 122 -5.73 -1.74 -15.57
CA GLY A 122 -6.77 -1.17 -16.44
C GLY A 122 -6.17 -0.32 -17.55
N GLN A 123 -6.72 -0.38 -18.74
CA GLN A 123 -6.28 0.39 -19.94
C GLN A 123 -4.75 0.35 -20.17
N GLY A 124 -4.12 -0.81 -20.02
CA GLY A 124 -2.68 -0.97 -20.18
C GLY A 124 -1.82 -0.43 -19.05
N GLN A 125 -2.42 0.13 -18.01
CA GLN A 125 -1.75 0.62 -16.80
C GLN A 125 -1.72 -0.47 -15.72
N SER A 126 -0.64 -0.49 -14.95
CA SER A 126 -0.52 -1.29 -13.72
C SER A 126 -0.10 -0.41 -12.56
N LEU A 127 -0.83 -0.50 -11.46
CA LEU A 127 -0.53 0.19 -10.21
C LEU A 127 -0.31 -0.84 -9.10
N LEU A 128 0.71 -0.64 -8.29
CA LEU A 128 0.96 -1.41 -7.09
C LEU A 128 0.58 -0.58 -5.87
N CYS A 129 -0.45 -1.05 -5.18
CA CYS A 129 -0.93 -0.48 -3.92
C CYS A 129 -0.27 -1.23 -2.77
N ILE A 130 0.31 -0.49 -1.82
CA ILE A 130 1.02 -1.07 -0.67
C ILE A 130 0.54 -0.37 0.60
N MET A 131 0.23 -1.15 1.64
CA MET A 131 -0.26 -0.65 2.91
C MET A 131 0.49 -1.33 4.05
N ASN A 132 1.09 -0.54 4.95
CA ASN A 132 1.64 -0.99 6.23
C ASN A 132 0.68 -0.59 7.35
N THR A 133 0.12 -1.56 8.06
CA THR A 133 -0.82 -1.35 9.16
C THR A 133 -0.14 -1.38 10.54
N GLN A 134 1.18 -1.59 10.59
CA GLN A 134 1.95 -1.63 11.83
C GLN A 134 2.38 -0.23 12.29
N ASP A 135 2.62 -0.11 13.58
CA ASP A 135 3.13 1.10 14.25
C ASP A 135 4.63 1.33 14.07
N HIS A 136 5.29 0.46 13.32
CA HIS A 136 6.71 0.58 12.99
C HIS A 136 6.94 0.55 11.48
N ALA A 137 8.06 1.14 11.07
CA ALA A 137 8.46 1.19 9.68
C ALA A 137 9.17 -0.10 9.26
N HIS A 138 8.90 -0.56 8.06
CA HIS A 138 9.68 -1.63 7.44
C HIS A 138 10.76 -1.02 6.54
N LYS A 139 11.99 -1.50 6.70
CA LYS A 139 13.12 -1.14 5.85
C LYS A 139 13.40 -2.23 4.84
N LYS A 140 13.61 -1.84 3.58
CA LYS A 140 13.94 -2.77 2.48
C LYS A 140 12.97 -3.96 2.40
N PHE A 141 11.68 -3.68 2.56
CA PHE A 141 10.64 -4.71 2.49
C PHE A 141 10.56 -5.29 1.08
N PRO A 142 10.66 -6.62 0.90
CA PRO A 142 10.61 -7.25 -0.41
C PRO A 142 9.17 -7.50 -0.84
N LEU A 143 8.84 -7.10 -2.06
CA LEU A 143 7.60 -7.45 -2.75
C LEU A 143 7.94 -8.24 -4.00
N TYR A 144 7.28 -9.37 -4.21
CA TYR A 144 7.58 -10.27 -5.31
C TYR A 144 6.59 -10.11 -6.45
N LEU A 145 7.09 -9.85 -7.65
CA LEU A 145 6.30 -9.59 -8.85
C LEU A 145 6.58 -10.65 -9.93
N ARG A 146 5.63 -10.82 -10.86
CA ARG A 146 5.75 -11.79 -11.96
C ARG A 146 6.52 -11.25 -13.17
N PHE A 147 6.79 -9.96 -13.21
CA PHE A 147 7.43 -9.29 -14.34
C PHE A 147 8.43 -8.23 -13.85
N PRO A 148 9.48 -7.96 -14.62
CA PRO A 148 10.42 -6.91 -14.31
C PRO A 148 9.79 -5.54 -14.61
N CYS A 149 9.99 -4.57 -13.73
CA CYS A 149 9.45 -3.23 -13.92
C CYS A 149 10.25 -2.16 -13.18
N GLY A 150 10.17 -0.96 -13.71
CA GLY A 150 10.37 0.27 -12.96
C GLY A 150 9.12 0.64 -12.20
N ALA A 151 9.25 1.34 -11.07
CA ALA A 151 8.15 1.80 -10.25
C ALA A 151 8.35 3.25 -9.83
N GLU A 152 7.32 4.09 -10.06
CA GLU A 152 7.30 5.50 -9.71
C GLU A 152 6.21 5.77 -8.67
N GLU A 153 6.54 6.53 -7.61
CA GLU A 153 5.59 6.90 -6.58
C GLU A 153 4.57 7.93 -7.10
N VAL A 154 3.28 7.56 -7.06
CA VAL A 154 2.14 8.41 -7.42
C VAL A 154 1.57 9.10 -6.19
N LEU A 155 1.46 8.36 -5.07
CA LEU A 155 0.91 8.84 -3.81
C LEU A 155 1.61 8.15 -2.64
N ASN A 156 1.89 8.93 -1.59
CA ASN A 156 2.35 8.41 -0.31
C ASN A 156 1.57 9.09 0.82
N THR A 157 0.91 8.31 1.66
CA THR A 157 0.06 8.83 2.76
C THR A 157 0.86 9.56 3.82
N GLU A 158 2.15 9.26 3.94
CA GLU A 158 3.06 9.88 4.92
C GLU A 158 3.91 11.02 4.34
N SER A 159 3.52 11.54 3.16
CA SER A 159 4.13 12.77 2.63
C SER A 159 3.92 13.96 3.56
N PRO A 160 4.92 14.85 3.73
CA PRO A 160 4.79 16.07 4.54
C PRO A 160 3.64 16.99 4.09
N GLU A 161 3.28 16.93 2.82
CA GLU A 161 2.16 17.70 2.24
C GLU A 161 0.82 17.39 2.94
N TRP A 162 0.70 16.21 3.52
CA TRP A 162 -0.49 15.72 4.23
C TRP A 162 -0.31 15.67 5.74
N GLY A 163 0.74 16.30 6.28
CA GLY A 163 1.11 16.18 7.68
C GLY A 163 1.67 14.81 8.06
N GLY A 164 2.20 14.07 7.09
CA GLY A 164 2.83 12.78 7.30
C GLY A 164 4.25 12.87 7.86
N ALA A 165 4.79 11.75 8.32
CA ALA A 165 6.05 11.67 9.05
C ALA A 165 7.31 11.59 8.18
N LEU A 166 7.18 11.49 6.84
CA LEU A 166 8.35 11.44 5.95
C LEU A 166 9.09 12.77 5.92
N LYS A 167 10.42 12.68 5.92
CA LYS A 167 11.29 13.86 5.79
C LYS A 167 11.55 14.13 4.30
N GLY A 168 10.78 15.07 3.73
CA GLY A 168 10.93 15.52 2.35
C GLY A 168 10.26 14.60 1.31
N ARG A 169 10.20 15.10 0.07
CA ARG A 169 9.64 14.38 -1.07
C ARG A 169 10.64 13.32 -1.54
N ARG A 170 10.27 12.06 -1.48
CA ARG A 170 11.06 10.99 -2.10
C ARG A 170 10.83 11.04 -3.62
N LYS A 171 11.91 11.25 -4.38
CA LYS A 171 11.90 10.92 -5.79
C LYS A 171 12.22 9.42 -5.86
N THR A 172 11.21 8.59 -5.85
CA THR A 172 11.39 7.15 -5.79
C THR A 172 11.17 6.57 -7.17
N SER A 173 12.23 6.48 -7.94
CA SER A 173 12.27 5.54 -9.07
C SER A 173 12.90 4.26 -8.52
N LEU A 174 12.10 3.23 -8.40
CA LEU A 174 12.52 1.89 -7.97
C LEU A 174 12.54 0.97 -9.19
N HIS A 175 13.39 -0.04 -9.15
CA HIS A 175 13.46 -1.08 -10.17
C HIS A 175 13.42 -2.44 -9.49
N THR A 176 12.81 -3.41 -10.14
CA THR A 176 12.88 -4.80 -9.70
C THR A 176 14.28 -5.37 -9.95
N THR A 177 14.66 -6.30 -9.11
CA THR A 177 15.87 -7.14 -9.28
C THR A 177 15.46 -8.58 -9.54
N ASP A 178 16.31 -9.34 -10.25
CA ASP A 178 16.12 -10.75 -10.45
C ASP A 178 16.19 -11.52 -9.11
N GLY A 179 15.35 -12.53 -8.99
CA GLY A 179 15.25 -13.37 -7.82
C GLY A 179 14.00 -13.05 -7.00
N GLY A 180 13.22 -14.07 -6.75
CA GLY A 180 11.96 -13.98 -6.01
C GLY A 180 11.57 -15.37 -5.51
N VAL A 181 10.31 -15.50 -5.08
CA VAL A 181 9.76 -16.74 -4.50
C VAL A 181 8.36 -17.01 -5.05
N TYR A 182 7.89 -18.24 -4.90
CA TYR A 182 6.51 -18.64 -5.20
C TYR A 182 6.05 -18.36 -6.64
N GLY A 183 6.95 -18.54 -7.65
CA GLY A 183 6.63 -18.28 -9.06
C GLY A 183 6.51 -16.79 -9.41
N ARG A 184 7.08 -15.94 -8.58
CA ARG A 184 7.26 -14.50 -8.80
C ARG A 184 8.77 -14.24 -8.83
N ASP A 185 9.32 -14.04 -10.01
CA ASP A 185 10.76 -14.12 -10.24
C ASP A 185 11.50 -12.79 -10.02
N TYR A 186 10.77 -11.72 -9.71
CA TYR A 186 11.32 -10.36 -9.56
C TYR A 186 10.99 -9.80 -8.19
N THR A 187 11.97 -9.14 -7.56
CA THR A 187 11.83 -8.50 -6.25
C THR A 187 11.89 -7.00 -6.38
N LEU A 188 10.84 -6.33 -5.93
CA LEU A 188 10.81 -4.88 -5.68
C LEU A 188 11.07 -4.65 -4.19
N THR A 189 12.10 -3.88 -3.87
CA THR A 189 12.44 -3.56 -2.47
C THR A 189 12.05 -2.12 -2.14
N ILE A 190 11.30 -1.93 -1.05
CA ILE A 190 10.76 -0.63 -0.67
C ILE A 190 10.87 -0.38 0.84
N ASP A 191 11.07 0.87 1.23
CA ASP A 191 10.90 1.32 2.62
C ASP A 191 9.45 1.77 2.84
N LEU A 192 8.78 1.21 3.86
CA LEU A 192 7.40 1.52 4.21
C LEU A 192 7.37 2.25 5.56
N PRO A 193 6.77 3.44 5.65
CA PRO A 193 6.58 4.12 6.93
C PRO A 193 5.58 3.37 7.82
N ALA A 194 5.63 3.62 9.12
CA ALA A 194 4.64 3.14 10.07
C ALA A 194 3.25 3.67 9.70
N MET A 195 2.22 2.83 9.80
CA MET A 195 0.81 3.18 9.52
C MET A 195 0.62 3.87 8.14
N GLY A 196 1.56 3.65 7.20
CA GLY A 196 1.60 4.36 5.93
C GLY A 196 1.35 3.49 4.72
N SER A 197 0.89 4.13 3.66
CA SER A 197 0.57 3.47 2.39
C SER A 197 1.17 4.23 1.22
N CYS A 198 1.47 3.52 0.15
CA CYS A 198 1.91 4.16 -1.09
C CYS A 198 1.32 3.48 -2.33
N LEU A 199 1.16 4.29 -3.37
CA LEU A 199 0.74 3.89 -4.70
C LEU A 199 1.91 4.07 -5.65
N LEU A 200 2.30 3.00 -6.33
CA LEU A 200 3.36 3.01 -7.33
C LEU A 200 2.77 2.72 -8.71
N ARG A 201 3.14 3.53 -9.71
CA ARG A 201 2.90 3.22 -11.12
C ARG A 201 4.02 2.34 -11.63
N LEU A 202 3.66 1.19 -12.20
CA LEU A 202 4.62 0.24 -12.74
C LEU A 202 4.78 0.43 -14.25
N THR A 203 6.03 0.47 -14.70
CA THR A 203 6.39 0.48 -16.12
C THR A 203 7.11 -0.85 -16.42
N PRO A 204 6.53 -1.76 -17.21
CA PRO A 204 7.19 -3.01 -17.58
C PRO A 204 8.55 -2.76 -18.24
N GLU A 205 9.52 -3.57 -17.89
CA GLU A 205 10.87 -3.56 -18.46
C GLU A 205 11.15 -4.87 -19.19
N ALA A 206 12.13 -4.89 -20.07
CA ALA A 206 12.58 -6.12 -20.70
C ALA A 206 13.24 -7.03 -19.65
N PRO A 207 12.95 -8.34 -19.64
CA PRO A 207 13.67 -9.27 -18.79
C PRO A 207 15.18 -9.21 -19.07
N ASN A 208 15.98 -9.27 -18.00
CA ASN A 208 17.43 -9.38 -18.15
C ASN A 208 17.75 -10.67 -18.94
N PRO A 209 18.42 -10.58 -20.11
CA PRO A 209 18.71 -11.77 -20.93
C PRO A 209 19.56 -12.82 -20.20
N ASP A 210 20.34 -12.40 -19.20
CA ASP A 210 21.13 -13.30 -18.34
C ASP A 210 20.38 -13.85 -17.13
N ALA A 211 19.14 -13.38 -16.86
CA ALA A 211 18.38 -13.78 -15.67
C ALA A 211 18.12 -15.30 -15.62
N ALA A 212 17.76 -15.91 -16.74
CA ALA A 212 17.56 -17.36 -16.84
C ALA A 212 18.83 -18.14 -16.53
N ARG A 213 19.98 -17.66 -17.00
CA ARG A 213 21.30 -18.26 -16.76
C ARG A 213 21.74 -18.11 -15.30
N ILE A 214 21.49 -16.94 -14.71
CA ILE A 214 21.77 -16.65 -13.29
C ILE A 214 20.88 -17.51 -12.39
N SER A 215 19.59 -17.63 -12.71
CA SER A 215 18.62 -18.46 -11.97
C SER A 215 19.01 -19.95 -12.04
N ALA A 216 19.35 -20.46 -13.22
CA ALA A 216 19.81 -21.83 -13.41
C ALA A 216 21.10 -22.11 -12.60
N ASN A 217 22.04 -21.19 -12.61
CA ASN A 217 23.30 -21.31 -11.85
C ASN A 217 23.07 -21.30 -10.34
N LYS A 218 22.15 -20.44 -9.83
CA LYS A 218 21.75 -20.41 -8.41
C LYS A 218 21.07 -21.74 -8.01
N ALA A 219 20.16 -22.25 -8.82
CA ALA A 219 19.48 -23.51 -8.56
C ALA A 219 20.45 -24.72 -8.54
N MET A 220 21.43 -24.75 -9.45
CA MET A 220 22.50 -25.76 -9.43
C MET A 220 23.39 -25.64 -8.18
N ALA A 221 23.76 -24.42 -7.79
CA ALA A 221 24.58 -24.19 -6.59
C ALA A 221 23.83 -24.63 -5.31
N GLN A 222 22.54 -24.38 -5.24
CA GLN A 222 21.70 -24.81 -4.12
C GLN A 222 21.54 -26.34 -4.05
N LYS A 223 21.31 -26.98 -5.19
CA LYS A 223 21.30 -28.48 -5.27
C LYS A 223 22.63 -29.07 -4.82
N ARG A 224 23.76 -28.52 -5.23
CA ARG A 224 25.11 -28.97 -4.81
C ARG A 224 25.34 -28.77 -3.30
N ARG A 225 24.80 -27.69 -2.71
CA ARG A 225 24.92 -27.45 -1.27
C ARG A 225 24.09 -28.42 -0.44
N ILE A 226 22.87 -28.73 -0.88
CA ILE A 226 21.99 -29.74 -0.24
C ILE A 226 22.64 -31.15 -0.35
N ALA A 227 23.14 -31.54 -1.53
CA ALA A 227 23.79 -32.81 -1.72
C ALA A 227 25.08 -32.98 -0.89
N ARG A 228 25.80 -31.89 -0.59
CA ARG A 228 26.98 -31.93 0.31
C ARG A 228 26.55 -32.08 1.77
N SER A 229 25.49 -31.39 2.23
CA SER A 229 25.01 -31.49 3.61
C SER A 229 24.44 -32.92 3.92
N THR A 230 23.78 -33.54 2.96
CA THR A 230 23.29 -34.94 3.13
C THR A 230 24.43 -35.96 3.17
N LYS A 231 25.52 -35.76 2.43
CA LYS A 231 26.70 -36.62 2.50
C LYS A 231 27.46 -36.52 3.81
N THR A 232 27.52 -35.32 4.40
CA THR A 232 28.20 -35.09 5.69
C THR A 232 27.39 -35.73 6.83
N ALA A 233 26.06 -35.67 6.79
CA ALA A 233 25.18 -36.27 7.77
C ALA A 233 25.23 -37.83 7.75
N SER A 234 25.38 -38.44 6.57
CA SER A 234 25.50 -39.90 6.44
C SER A 234 26.87 -40.48 6.86
N ASN A 235 27.92 -39.65 6.90
CA ASN A 235 29.27 -40.09 7.34
C ASN A 235 29.52 -39.88 8.84
N SER A 236 28.64 -39.14 9.55
CA SER A 236 28.74 -38.95 11.00
C SER A 236 27.89 -39.98 11.81
N SER A 237 27.20 -40.88 11.10
CA SER A 237 26.36 -41.94 11.70
C SER A 237 26.98 -43.34 11.55
N LYS A 238 28.22 -43.44 11.18
CA LYS A 238 29.04 -44.66 11.23
C LYS A 238 30.18 -44.42 12.23
#